data_84b11bb9062cef6bad2b07660a550ef0
#
_entry.id   84b11bb9062cef6bad2b07660a550ef0
#
_cell.length_a   1.000
_cell.length_b   1.000
_cell.length_c   1.000
_cell.angle_alpha   90.00
_cell.angle_beta   90.00
_cell.angle_gamma   90.00
#
_symmetry.space_group_name_H-M   'P 1'
#
loop_
_entity.id
_entity.type
_entity.pdbx_description
1 polymer ?
#
loop_
_entity_poly.entity_id
_entity_poly.type
_entity_poly.pdbx_seq_one_letter_code
_entity_poly.pdbx_strand_id
1 'polypeptide(L)'
;MISQNTGAAMTTSMRGGYLQTVTSRASDEWPTPQWLVDQYAAEFGPFDTDPAATAQSAQAPVFYTLEDDGLAQPWKGRVWMNPPYSQVGTWMAKACAEVELTNAELVVCLVPARVDARWYRAAAAAASVVRVLPQRVKFGGCADSAPFPSAVIVFGDDGKRHGTRPQRCAACERYWFPVRSDARTCSMACRQRQCRVTDNKG
;
A
#
# COMPACT_ATOMS: atom_id res chain seq x y z
N MET A 1 33.13 -54.96 -12.73
CA MET A 1 31.73 -54.52 -12.61
C MET A 1 31.76 -53.01 -12.65
N ILE A 2 31.31 -52.43 -13.78
CA ILE A 2 31.41 -51.01 -14.09
C ILE A 2 30.00 -50.43 -13.83
N SER A 3 29.92 -49.53 -12.83
CA SER A 3 28.67 -48.81 -12.57
C SER A 3 28.67 -47.49 -13.36
N GLN A 4 27.76 -47.34 -14.26
CA GLN A 4 27.55 -46.10 -15.05
C GLN A 4 26.78 -45.10 -14.22
N ASN A 5 27.35 -43.91 -14.05
CA ASN A 5 26.71 -42.77 -13.45
C ASN A 5 26.14 -41.89 -14.57
N THR A 6 24.82 -41.96 -14.77
CA THR A 6 24.12 -41.10 -15.73
C THR A 6 23.82 -39.75 -15.10
N GLY A 7 24.60 -38.75 -15.50
CA GLY A 7 24.36 -37.36 -15.13
C GLY A 7 23.07 -36.82 -15.80
N ALA A 8 22.10 -36.46 -14.99
CA ALA A 8 20.95 -35.70 -15.44
C ALA A 8 21.33 -34.21 -15.50
N ALA A 9 21.31 -33.65 -16.71
CA ALA A 9 21.50 -32.25 -16.96
C ALA A 9 20.28 -31.48 -16.45
N MET A 10 20.46 -30.67 -15.44
CA MET A 10 19.47 -29.68 -15.01
C MET A 10 19.47 -28.51 -15.99
N THR A 11 18.50 -28.46 -16.87
CA THR A 11 18.21 -27.28 -17.67
C THR A 11 17.49 -26.27 -16.78
N THR A 12 18.22 -25.25 -16.31
CA THR A 12 17.67 -24.12 -15.58
C THR A 12 16.88 -23.24 -16.54
N SER A 13 15.56 -23.37 -16.51
CA SER A 13 14.66 -22.44 -17.22
C SER A 13 14.57 -21.11 -16.45
N MET A 14 15.37 -20.13 -16.86
CA MET A 14 15.27 -18.75 -16.40
C MET A 14 14.13 -18.02 -17.10
N ARG A 15 12.88 -18.32 -16.79
CA ARG A 15 11.75 -17.47 -17.16
C ARG A 15 10.70 -17.52 -16.04
N GLY A 16 10.52 -16.42 -15.31
CA GLY A 16 9.36 -16.18 -14.48
C GLY A 16 9.56 -15.93 -12.98
N GLY A 17 10.79 -15.89 -12.44
CA GLY A 17 11.04 -15.76 -11.00
C GLY A 17 10.75 -14.38 -10.39
N TYR A 18 10.73 -13.31 -11.17
CA TYR A 18 10.67 -11.94 -10.63
C TYR A 18 9.27 -11.49 -10.14
N LEU A 19 8.21 -12.06 -10.72
CA LEU A 19 6.83 -11.67 -10.36
C LEU A 19 6.22 -12.51 -9.23
N GLN A 20 6.71 -13.74 -9.00
CA GLN A 20 6.17 -14.61 -7.95
C GLN A 20 6.68 -14.28 -6.55
N THR A 21 7.85 -13.66 -6.41
CA THR A 21 8.45 -13.32 -5.10
C THR A 21 7.74 -12.15 -4.40
N VAL A 22 6.97 -11.35 -5.13
CA VAL A 22 6.30 -10.14 -4.60
C VAL A 22 4.84 -10.40 -4.16
N THR A 23 4.33 -11.61 -4.34
CA THR A 23 2.91 -11.94 -4.10
C THR A 23 2.65 -12.97 -2.99
N SER A 24 3.67 -13.47 -2.31
CA SER A 24 3.48 -14.37 -1.17
C SER A 24 3.22 -13.58 0.11
N ARG A 25 2.34 -14.05 0.99
CA ARG A 25 2.03 -13.43 2.29
C ARG A 25 3.27 -13.15 3.13
N ALA A 26 4.29 -14.00 3.03
CA ALA A 26 5.59 -13.81 3.71
C ALA A 26 6.40 -12.62 3.18
N SER A 27 6.05 -12.04 2.00
CA SER A 27 6.73 -10.89 1.39
C SER A 27 6.01 -9.56 1.60
N ASP A 28 4.88 -9.53 2.31
CA ASP A 28 4.15 -8.29 2.62
C ASP A 28 4.60 -7.62 3.93
N GLU A 29 5.43 -8.29 4.74
CA GLU A 29 5.98 -7.74 5.98
C GLU A 29 7.33 -7.07 5.70
N TRP A 30 7.32 -5.75 5.63
CA TRP A 30 8.48 -4.90 5.39
C TRP A 30 8.67 -3.90 6.55
N PRO A 31 9.20 -4.31 7.72
CA PRO A 31 9.37 -3.39 8.85
C PRO A 31 10.23 -2.20 8.45
N THR A 32 9.66 -1.02 8.58
CA THR A 32 10.34 0.22 8.20
C THR A 32 11.55 0.46 9.09
N PRO A 33 12.73 0.78 8.52
CA PRO A 33 13.88 1.16 9.33
C PRO A 33 13.63 2.50 10.04
N GLN A 34 13.96 2.60 11.32
CA GLN A 34 13.67 3.75 12.19
C GLN A 34 14.20 5.06 11.61
N TRP A 35 15.40 5.08 11.03
CA TRP A 35 16.00 6.28 10.45
C TRP A 35 15.10 6.95 9.39
N LEU A 36 14.33 6.14 8.65
CA LEU A 36 13.43 6.66 7.61
C LEU A 36 12.20 7.30 8.24
N VAL A 37 11.66 6.69 9.29
CA VAL A 37 10.53 7.25 10.05
C VAL A 37 10.97 8.56 10.72
N ASP A 38 12.13 8.57 11.36
CA ASP A 38 12.69 9.75 12.04
C ASP A 38 12.90 10.92 11.07
N GLN A 39 13.38 10.63 9.85
CA GLN A 39 13.55 11.63 8.80
C GLN A 39 12.23 12.32 8.46
N TYR A 40 11.15 11.55 8.28
CA TYR A 40 9.85 12.12 7.94
C TYR A 40 9.12 12.70 9.16
N ALA A 41 9.35 12.18 10.35
CA ALA A 41 8.87 12.76 11.58
C ALA A 41 9.52 14.14 11.87
N ALA A 42 10.78 14.32 11.50
CA ALA A 42 11.46 15.61 11.61
C ALA A 42 10.87 16.67 10.65
N GLU A 43 10.35 16.25 9.50
CA GLU A 43 9.76 17.15 8.50
C GLU A 43 8.28 17.44 8.78
N PHE A 44 7.49 16.39 9.11
CA PHE A 44 6.04 16.47 9.20
C PHE A 44 5.50 16.40 10.65
N GLY A 45 6.39 16.29 11.62
CA GLY A 45 6.05 16.11 13.03
C GLY A 45 5.91 14.63 13.42
N PRO A 46 5.83 14.34 14.74
CA PRO A 46 5.64 12.98 15.23
C PRO A 46 4.34 12.39 14.71
N PHE A 47 4.32 11.07 14.48
CA PHE A 47 3.15 10.37 14.02
C PHE A 47 2.29 9.90 15.19
N ASP A 48 0.96 10.02 15.04
CA ASP A 48 -0.05 9.67 16.04
C ASP A 48 -0.62 8.27 15.78
N THR A 49 -0.71 7.86 14.51
CA THR A 49 -1.35 6.60 14.09
C THR A 49 -0.50 5.85 13.07
N ASP A 50 -0.38 4.51 13.24
CA ASP A 50 0.17 3.57 12.24
C ASP A 50 -0.88 2.50 11.94
N PRO A 51 -1.64 2.59 10.83
CA PRO A 51 -2.77 1.72 10.57
C PRO A 51 -2.40 0.34 10.00
N ALA A 52 -1.13 0.06 9.77
CA ALA A 52 -0.66 -1.16 9.11
C ALA A 52 0.57 -1.75 9.81
N ALA A 53 0.47 -2.00 11.12
CA ALA A 53 1.59 -2.40 11.96
C ALA A 53 1.35 -3.72 12.70
N THR A 54 2.40 -4.19 13.32
CA THR A 54 2.37 -5.15 14.43
C THR A 54 2.84 -4.43 15.70
N ALA A 55 2.63 -5.03 16.88
CA ALA A 55 3.13 -4.47 18.13
C ALA A 55 4.66 -4.24 18.13
N GLN A 56 5.41 -5.01 17.32
CA GLN A 56 6.87 -4.91 17.19
C GLN A 56 7.34 -3.90 16.14
N SER A 57 6.51 -3.58 15.15
CA SER A 57 6.85 -2.71 14.01
C SER A 57 6.17 -1.35 14.04
N ALA A 58 5.28 -1.10 15.00
CA ALA A 58 4.50 0.13 15.10
C ALA A 58 5.38 1.37 15.22
N GLN A 59 5.09 2.38 14.42
CA GLN A 59 5.80 3.66 14.34
C GLN A 59 5.06 4.81 15.01
N ALA A 60 3.91 4.51 15.64
CA ALA A 60 3.08 5.49 16.33
C ALA A 60 2.43 4.86 17.57
N PRO A 61 2.02 5.69 18.59
CA PRO A 61 1.39 5.19 19.81
C PRO A 61 0.03 4.51 19.58
N VAL A 62 -0.74 4.98 18.58
CA VAL A 62 -1.94 4.29 18.12
C VAL A 62 -1.59 3.48 16.88
N PHE A 63 -1.83 2.18 16.90
CA PHE A 63 -1.58 1.34 15.72
C PHE A 63 -2.69 0.29 15.57
N TYR A 64 -2.85 -0.20 14.35
CA TYR A 64 -3.80 -1.26 14.03
C TYR A 64 -3.07 -2.44 13.41
N THR A 65 -3.39 -3.61 13.95
CA THR A 65 -2.86 -4.91 13.50
C THR A 65 -3.73 -5.49 12.38
N LEU A 66 -3.33 -6.65 11.86
CA LEU A 66 -4.13 -7.38 10.87
C LEU A 66 -5.52 -7.77 11.43
N GLU A 67 -5.58 -8.11 12.72
CA GLU A 67 -6.81 -8.49 13.41
C GLU A 67 -7.75 -7.30 13.58
N ASP A 68 -7.21 -6.09 13.75
CA ASP A 68 -7.99 -4.86 13.89
C ASP A 68 -8.57 -4.37 12.56
N ASP A 69 -8.06 -4.84 11.41
CA ASP A 69 -8.36 -4.35 10.07
C ASP A 69 -8.24 -2.81 9.95
N GLY A 70 -7.00 -2.31 9.89
CA GLY A 70 -6.74 -0.87 9.80
C GLY A 70 -7.45 -0.15 8.64
N LEU A 71 -7.88 -0.87 7.59
CA LEU A 71 -8.73 -0.31 6.53
C LEU A 71 -10.16 0.01 7.02
N ALA A 72 -10.65 -0.69 8.05
CA ALA A 72 -11.96 -0.44 8.64
C ALA A 72 -11.91 0.63 9.74
N GLN A 73 -10.73 0.88 10.32
CA GLN A 73 -10.56 1.82 11.42
C GLN A 73 -10.49 3.28 10.97
N PRO A 74 -10.89 4.25 11.82
CA PRO A 74 -10.65 5.67 11.59
C PRO A 74 -9.18 6.00 11.87
N TRP A 75 -8.54 6.78 11.00
CA TRP A 75 -7.18 7.28 11.22
C TRP A 75 -7.24 8.71 11.75
N LYS A 76 -6.38 9.05 12.71
CA LYS A 76 -6.39 10.36 13.35
C LYS A 76 -5.00 10.97 13.41
N GLY A 77 -4.96 12.31 13.40
CA GLY A 77 -3.73 13.10 13.52
C GLY A 77 -2.79 12.88 12.33
N ARG A 78 -1.51 12.80 12.61
CA ARG A 78 -0.45 12.52 11.62
C ARG A 78 -0.22 11.02 11.53
N VAL A 79 -0.35 10.48 10.34
CA VAL A 79 -0.35 9.04 10.11
C VAL A 79 0.92 8.63 9.36
N TRP A 80 1.64 7.66 9.91
CA TRP A 80 2.65 6.90 9.18
C TRP A 80 2.02 5.63 8.63
N MET A 81 2.26 5.29 7.37
CA MET A 81 1.71 4.08 6.76
C MET A 81 2.72 3.40 5.85
N ASN A 82 3.07 2.16 6.18
CA ASN A 82 3.76 1.21 5.28
C ASN A 82 2.85 0.00 5.07
N PRO A 83 1.97 0.01 4.06
CA PRO A 83 0.89 -0.96 3.93
C PRO A 83 1.36 -2.28 3.33
N PRO A 84 0.59 -3.38 3.48
CA PRO A 84 0.78 -4.59 2.71
C PRO A 84 0.73 -4.29 1.20
N TYR A 85 1.81 -4.60 0.46
CA TYR A 85 1.95 -4.19 -0.94
C TYR A 85 1.02 -4.95 -1.89
N SER A 86 0.52 -6.10 -1.49
CA SER A 86 -0.51 -6.85 -2.22
C SER A 86 -1.84 -6.08 -2.37
N GLN A 87 -2.15 -5.17 -1.43
CA GLN A 87 -3.36 -4.36 -1.40
C GLN A 87 -3.09 -2.85 -1.43
N VAL A 88 -1.88 -2.43 -1.80
CA VAL A 88 -1.42 -1.04 -1.71
C VAL A 88 -2.40 -0.03 -2.32
N GLY A 89 -3.05 -0.36 -3.42
CA GLY A 89 -4.02 0.55 -4.07
C GLY A 89 -5.21 0.91 -3.18
N THR A 90 -5.73 -0.04 -2.39
CA THR A 90 -6.81 0.19 -1.44
C THR A 90 -6.35 1.06 -0.27
N TRP A 91 -5.15 0.77 0.25
CA TRP A 91 -4.55 1.54 1.33
C TRP A 91 -4.28 2.99 0.93
N MET A 92 -3.76 3.22 -0.28
CA MET A 92 -3.52 4.58 -0.80
C MET A 92 -4.81 5.36 -0.99
N ALA A 93 -5.87 4.71 -1.47
CA ALA A 93 -7.18 5.35 -1.60
C ALA A 93 -7.78 5.70 -0.23
N LYS A 94 -7.63 4.82 0.76
CA LYS A 94 -8.03 5.10 2.15
C LYS A 94 -7.24 6.27 2.72
N ALA A 95 -5.92 6.31 2.57
CA ALA A 95 -5.07 7.40 3.06
C ALA A 95 -5.52 8.76 2.52
N CYS A 96 -5.77 8.84 1.22
CA CYS A 96 -6.32 10.05 0.60
C CYS A 96 -7.71 10.41 1.17
N ALA A 97 -8.59 9.41 1.35
CA ALA A 97 -9.94 9.63 1.87
C ALA A 97 -9.95 10.13 3.32
N GLU A 98 -9.07 9.62 4.20
CA GLU A 98 -9.00 10.05 5.59
C GLU A 98 -8.62 11.53 5.71
N VAL A 99 -7.74 12.03 4.83
CA VAL A 99 -7.41 13.46 4.75
C VAL A 99 -8.57 14.26 4.13
N GLU A 100 -9.16 13.78 3.05
CA GLU A 100 -10.32 14.44 2.40
C GLU A 100 -11.51 14.60 3.34
N LEU A 101 -11.74 13.63 4.23
CA LEU A 101 -12.80 13.62 5.24
C LEU A 101 -12.39 14.36 6.53
N THR A 102 -11.19 14.92 6.58
CA THR A 102 -10.64 15.61 7.77
C THR A 102 -10.53 14.74 9.03
N ASN A 103 -10.46 13.41 8.86
CA ASN A 103 -10.21 12.48 9.96
C ASN A 103 -8.73 12.47 10.33
N ALA A 104 -7.83 12.47 9.32
CA ALA A 104 -6.39 12.63 9.48
C ALA A 104 -5.95 14.03 9.00
N GLU A 105 -4.97 14.61 9.69
CA GLU A 105 -4.33 15.88 9.29
C GLU A 105 -3.41 15.63 8.08
N LEU A 106 -2.66 14.56 8.16
CA LEU A 106 -1.61 14.20 7.21
C LEU A 106 -1.42 12.69 7.20
N VAL A 107 -1.14 12.11 6.02
CA VAL A 107 -0.74 10.71 5.89
C VAL A 107 0.54 10.60 5.07
N VAL A 108 1.61 10.08 5.67
CA VAL A 108 2.88 9.76 5.02
C VAL A 108 2.92 8.29 4.68
N CYS A 109 2.99 7.96 3.39
CA CYS A 109 2.90 6.59 2.89
C CYS A 109 4.23 6.14 2.29
N LEU A 110 4.84 5.08 2.82
CA LEU A 110 5.99 4.40 2.22
C LEU A 110 5.49 3.27 1.31
N VAL A 111 5.79 3.33 0.02
CA VAL A 111 5.27 2.39 -0.97
C VAL A 111 6.30 2.05 -2.05
N PRO A 112 6.15 0.93 -2.79
CA PRO A 112 6.96 0.69 -3.98
C PRO A 112 6.71 1.76 -5.05
N ALA A 113 7.79 2.27 -5.67
CA ALA A 113 7.70 3.28 -6.73
C ALA A 113 7.23 2.67 -8.07
N ARG A 114 5.98 2.18 -8.10
CA ARG A 114 5.34 1.57 -9.27
C ARG A 114 4.69 2.62 -10.16
N VAL A 115 5.50 3.48 -10.77
CA VAL A 115 5.04 4.63 -11.58
C VAL A 115 4.13 4.25 -12.76
N ASP A 116 4.24 3.02 -13.22
CA ASP A 116 3.41 2.40 -14.26
C ASP A 116 2.03 1.94 -13.73
N ALA A 117 1.91 1.70 -12.43
CA ALA A 117 0.69 1.20 -11.84
C ALA A 117 -0.40 2.29 -11.75
N ARG A 118 -1.64 1.88 -12.00
CA ARG A 118 -2.79 2.79 -11.96
C ARG A 118 -2.97 3.45 -10.59
N TRP A 119 -2.86 2.65 -9.52
CA TRP A 119 -3.00 3.16 -8.15
C TRP A 119 -1.94 4.22 -7.83
N TYR A 120 -0.68 4.01 -8.29
CA TYR A 120 0.41 4.94 -8.04
C TYR A 120 0.14 6.30 -8.72
N ARG A 121 -0.24 6.29 -10.01
CA ARG A 121 -0.55 7.51 -10.75
C ARG A 121 -1.74 8.27 -10.14
N ALA A 122 -2.77 7.56 -9.70
CA ALA A 122 -3.92 8.18 -9.05
C ALA A 122 -3.55 8.77 -7.68
N ALA A 123 -2.78 8.05 -6.87
CA ALA A 123 -2.28 8.52 -5.59
C ALA A 123 -1.36 9.73 -5.76
N ALA A 124 -0.41 9.67 -6.70
CA ALA A 124 0.50 10.77 -6.99
C ALA A 124 -0.22 12.04 -7.48
N ALA A 125 -1.31 11.89 -8.24
CA ALA A 125 -2.13 13.02 -8.69
C ALA A 125 -2.95 13.67 -7.56
N ALA A 126 -3.25 12.93 -6.48
CA ALA A 126 -3.99 13.42 -5.31
C ALA A 126 -3.08 13.89 -4.16
N ALA A 127 -1.80 13.57 -4.23
CA ALA A 127 -0.84 13.84 -3.18
C ALA A 127 -0.37 15.29 -3.16
N SER A 128 0.00 15.81 -1.99
CA SER A 128 0.73 17.07 -1.82
C SER A 128 2.23 16.89 -2.11
N VAL A 129 2.79 15.73 -1.75
CA VAL A 129 4.21 15.43 -1.98
C VAL A 129 4.37 14.02 -2.54
N VAL A 130 5.26 13.88 -3.54
CA VAL A 130 5.71 12.59 -4.07
C VAL A 130 7.23 12.61 -4.16
N ARG A 131 7.91 11.69 -3.47
CA ARG A 131 9.37 11.57 -3.48
C ARG A 131 9.77 10.12 -3.76
N VAL A 132 10.44 9.88 -4.87
CA VAL A 132 11.13 8.61 -5.11
C VAL A 132 12.43 8.63 -4.31
N LEU A 133 12.65 7.61 -3.48
CA LEU A 133 13.86 7.54 -2.68
C LEU A 133 15.09 7.27 -3.55
N PRO A 134 16.22 7.95 -3.30
CA PRO A 134 17.41 7.85 -4.16
C PRO A 134 18.09 6.47 -4.06
N GLN A 135 17.84 5.75 -2.96
CA GLN A 135 18.36 4.42 -2.72
C GLN A 135 17.24 3.44 -2.35
N ARG A 136 17.48 2.16 -2.63
CA ARG A 136 16.56 1.10 -2.19
C ARG A 136 16.60 0.98 -0.68
N VAL A 137 15.41 0.91 -0.07
CA VAL A 137 15.29 0.75 1.38
C VAL A 137 15.76 -0.64 1.79
N LYS A 138 16.59 -0.69 2.81
CA LYS A 138 16.94 -1.93 3.52
C LYS A 138 15.94 -2.06 4.67
N PHE A 139 14.89 -2.83 4.47
CA PHE A 139 13.87 -3.05 5.50
C PHE A 139 14.42 -3.89 6.66
N GLY A 140 13.86 -3.70 7.85
CA GLY A 140 14.29 -4.40 9.04
C GLY A 140 14.19 -5.93 8.90
N GLY A 141 15.20 -6.65 9.39
CA GLY A 141 15.25 -8.11 9.28
C GLY A 141 15.76 -8.66 7.94
N CYS A 142 15.93 -7.83 6.91
CA CYS A 142 16.46 -8.26 5.61
C CYS A 142 17.96 -8.07 5.52
N ALA A 143 18.66 -9.07 4.94
CA ALA A 143 20.10 -8.95 4.64
C ALA A 143 20.36 -7.92 3.52
N ASP A 144 19.51 -7.92 2.52
CA ASP A 144 19.62 -7.11 1.30
C ASP A 144 18.59 -5.98 1.24
N SER A 145 18.88 -5.00 0.40
CA SER A 145 17.92 -3.94 0.06
C SER A 145 16.72 -4.51 -0.71
N ALA A 146 15.58 -3.84 -0.63
CA ALA A 146 14.38 -4.22 -1.38
C ALA A 146 14.67 -4.43 -2.88
N PRO A 147 14.04 -5.42 -3.51
CA PRO A 147 14.23 -5.68 -4.95
C PRO A 147 13.60 -4.60 -5.85
N PHE A 148 12.93 -3.61 -5.26
CA PHE A 148 12.23 -2.53 -5.95
C PHE A 148 12.63 -1.17 -5.37
N PRO A 149 12.55 -0.08 -6.16
CA PRO A 149 12.66 1.28 -5.64
C PRO A 149 11.43 1.61 -4.79
N SER A 150 11.62 2.46 -3.78
CA SER A 150 10.54 2.93 -2.91
C SER A 150 10.25 4.42 -3.16
N ALA A 151 9.04 4.82 -2.85
CA ALA A 151 8.60 6.21 -2.85
C ALA A 151 7.87 6.55 -1.56
N VAL A 152 7.94 7.80 -1.17
CA VAL A 152 7.08 8.38 -0.14
C VAL A 152 6.07 9.28 -0.81
N ILE A 153 4.80 9.04 -0.51
CA ILE A 153 3.65 9.80 -0.98
C ILE A 153 2.95 10.39 0.23
N VAL A 154 2.72 11.70 0.23
CA VAL A 154 2.10 12.42 1.34
C VAL A 154 0.77 13.02 0.90
N PHE A 155 -0.27 12.80 1.69
CA PHE A 155 -1.56 13.44 1.56
C PHE A 155 -1.75 14.43 2.73
N GLY A 156 -2.31 15.60 2.48
CA GLY A 156 -2.46 16.66 3.47
C GLY A 156 -1.34 17.70 3.40
N ASP A 157 -1.07 18.41 4.49
CA ASP A 157 0.02 19.36 4.75
C ASP A 157 -0.13 20.75 4.09
N ASP A 158 -0.55 20.88 2.85
CA ASP A 158 -0.59 22.18 2.14
C ASP A 158 -1.98 22.84 2.04
N GLY A 159 -2.99 22.20 2.60
CA GLY A 159 -4.38 22.65 2.50
C GLY A 159 -4.96 22.65 1.10
N LYS A 160 -4.20 22.20 0.09
CA LYS A 160 -4.65 22.09 -1.31
C LYS A 160 -5.19 20.71 -1.59
N ARG A 161 -6.29 20.68 -2.32
CA ARG A 161 -6.89 19.43 -2.80
C ARG A 161 -6.44 19.19 -4.23
N HIS A 162 -5.73 18.10 -4.44
CA HIS A 162 -5.15 17.74 -5.71
C HIS A 162 -5.84 16.51 -6.33
N GLY A 163 -6.08 16.55 -7.64
CA GLY A 163 -6.33 15.41 -8.50
C GLY A 163 -7.58 14.57 -8.24
N THR A 164 -7.43 13.26 -8.44
CA THR A 164 -8.54 12.29 -8.43
C THR A 164 -8.97 11.96 -7.00
N ARG A 165 -10.24 12.18 -6.69
CA ARG A 165 -10.81 11.84 -5.38
C ARG A 165 -11.04 10.33 -5.25
N PRO A 166 -10.70 9.74 -4.10
CA PRO A 166 -11.08 8.37 -3.81
C PRO A 166 -12.60 8.27 -3.59
N GLN A 167 -13.17 7.11 -3.89
CA GLN A 167 -14.57 6.81 -3.69
C GLN A 167 -14.73 5.51 -2.90
N ARG A 168 -15.83 5.37 -2.16
CA ARG A 168 -16.22 4.09 -1.56
C ARG A 168 -16.87 3.19 -2.60
N CYS A 169 -16.44 1.94 -2.65
CA CYS A 169 -17.04 0.93 -3.50
C CYS A 169 -18.44 0.58 -2.98
N ALA A 170 -19.47 0.67 -3.83
CA ALA A 170 -20.84 0.37 -3.45
C ALA A 170 -21.08 -1.11 -3.05
N ALA A 171 -20.15 -2.02 -3.39
CA ALA A 171 -20.31 -3.44 -3.11
C ALA A 171 -19.44 -3.98 -1.96
N CYS A 172 -18.27 -3.39 -1.68
CA CYS A 172 -17.36 -3.85 -0.63
C CYS A 172 -16.94 -2.75 0.34
N GLU A 173 -17.45 -1.54 0.15
CA GLU A 173 -17.25 -0.34 0.97
C GLU A 173 -15.81 0.15 1.12
N ARG A 174 -14.82 -0.54 0.58
CA ARG A 174 -13.42 -0.13 0.58
C ARG A 174 -13.21 1.09 -0.32
N TYR A 175 -12.29 1.95 0.06
CA TYR A 175 -11.88 3.09 -0.76
C TYR A 175 -11.05 2.64 -1.96
N TRP A 176 -11.18 3.38 -3.08
CA TRP A 176 -10.43 3.15 -4.32
C TRP A 176 -10.41 4.40 -5.18
N PHE A 177 -9.41 4.52 -6.06
CA PHE A 177 -9.38 5.60 -7.05
C PHE A 177 -10.14 5.19 -8.31
N PRO A 178 -11.26 5.85 -8.65
CA PRO A 178 -12.04 5.51 -9.83
C PRO A 178 -11.30 5.90 -11.11
N VAL A 179 -11.47 5.09 -12.16
CA VAL A 179 -10.95 5.41 -13.52
C VAL A 179 -11.84 6.41 -14.22
N ARG A 180 -13.14 6.37 -13.89
CA ARG A 180 -14.18 7.22 -14.46
C ARG A 180 -15.03 7.73 -13.30
N SER A 181 -15.52 8.96 -13.42
CA SER A 181 -16.30 9.63 -12.37
C SER A 181 -17.62 8.92 -12.03
N ASP A 182 -18.19 8.18 -13.00
CA ASP A 182 -19.43 7.42 -12.86
C ASP A 182 -19.25 6.00 -12.32
N ALA A 183 -18.01 5.55 -12.12
CA ALA A 183 -17.72 4.21 -11.64
C ALA A 183 -18.08 4.05 -10.16
N ARG A 184 -18.92 3.06 -9.83
CA ARG A 184 -19.44 2.80 -8.47
C ARG A 184 -18.77 1.62 -7.76
N THR A 185 -17.99 0.81 -8.47
CA THR A 185 -17.37 -0.41 -7.95
C THR A 185 -15.90 -0.50 -8.31
N CYS A 186 -15.08 -0.99 -7.38
CA CYS A 186 -13.62 -1.04 -7.52
C CYS A 186 -13.11 -2.15 -8.44
N SER A 187 -13.93 -3.17 -8.73
CA SER A 187 -13.54 -4.32 -9.56
C SER A 187 -14.74 -4.95 -10.28
N MET A 188 -14.45 -5.82 -11.26
CA MET A 188 -15.47 -6.63 -11.93
C MET A 188 -16.23 -7.53 -10.95
N ALA A 189 -15.53 -8.15 -9.99
CA ALA A 189 -16.15 -8.98 -8.96
C ALA A 189 -17.13 -8.17 -8.09
N CYS A 190 -16.79 -6.94 -7.74
CA CYS A 190 -17.68 -6.04 -7.00
C CYS A 190 -18.89 -5.62 -7.82
N ARG A 191 -18.71 -5.38 -9.13
CA ARG A 191 -19.83 -5.08 -10.05
C ARG A 191 -20.81 -6.25 -10.13
N GLN A 192 -20.33 -7.48 -10.30
CA GLN A 192 -21.17 -8.68 -10.33
C GLN A 192 -21.93 -8.89 -9.02
N ARG A 193 -21.28 -8.63 -7.88
CA ARG A 193 -21.93 -8.73 -6.55
C ARG A 193 -23.04 -7.70 -6.39
N GLN A 194 -22.84 -6.47 -6.85
CA GLN A 194 -23.85 -5.41 -6.79
C GLN A 194 -25.07 -5.74 -7.67
N CYS A 195 -24.87 -6.26 -8.89
CA CYS A 195 -25.99 -6.68 -9.77
C CYS A 195 -26.86 -7.76 -9.09
N ARG A 196 -26.26 -8.77 -8.46
CA ARG A 196 -27.02 -9.83 -7.75
C ARG A 196 -27.88 -9.31 -6.59
N VAL A 197 -27.44 -8.22 -5.94
CA VAL A 197 -28.22 -7.60 -4.84
C VAL A 197 -29.39 -6.79 -5.38
N THR A 198 -29.26 -6.16 -6.54
CA THR A 198 -30.35 -5.40 -7.19
C THR A 198 -31.41 -6.34 -7.78
N ASP A 199 -31.02 -7.47 -8.36
CA ASP A 199 -31.94 -8.46 -8.94
C ASP A 199 -32.79 -9.21 -7.89
N ASN A 200 -32.33 -9.29 -6.64
CA ASN A 200 -33.08 -9.91 -5.52
C ASN A 200 -34.05 -8.94 -4.81
N LYS A 201 -34.15 -7.68 -5.22
CA LYS A 201 -35.05 -6.67 -4.66
C LYS A 201 -36.21 -6.27 -5.58
N GLY A 202 -36.34 -6.92 -6.70
CA GLY A 202 -37.48 -6.85 -7.62
C GLY A 202 -38.30 -8.14 -7.47
#